data_405a61d781381090d5f37317dd802703
#
_entry.id   405a61d781381090d5f37317dd802703
#
_cell.length_a   1.000
_cell.length_b   1.000
_cell.length_c   1.000
_cell.angle_alpha   90.00
_cell.angle_beta   90.00
_cell.angle_gamma   90.00
#
_symmetry.space_group_name_H-M   'P 1'
#
loop_
_entity.id
_entity.type
_entity.pdbx_description
1 polymer ?
#
loop_
_entity_poly.entity_id
_entity_poly.type
_entity_poly.pdbx_seq_one_letter_code
_entity_poly.pdbx_strand_id
1 'polypeptide(L)'
;LLIGLLIYQINETNKKSTYLFISLILILTDILIFITGERTALGLLILTTLFIIFFLRNFRILRILTFVISIMLIVLISFLSPEIKTRNVDHTLNQVGITDNSRLVIFSPQHESHIFTAYEIFLDNVIFGSGPNTFRHLCNNEKYKYNELSCSTHPHQVYVQAISEVGILGFIVF
;
A
#
# COMPACT_ATOMS: atom_id res chain seq x y z
N LEU A 1 -16.17 1.57 -1.95
CA LEU A 1 -17.59 1.62 -1.59
C LEU A 1 -18.02 3.04 -1.22
N LEU A 2 -17.34 3.72 -0.27
CA LEU A 2 -17.69 5.06 0.19
C LEU A 2 -17.75 6.08 -0.95
N ILE A 3 -16.75 6.11 -1.82
CA ILE A 3 -16.68 7.03 -2.97
C ILE A 3 -17.86 6.80 -3.91
N GLY A 4 -18.24 5.55 -4.18
CA GLY A 4 -19.41 5.23 -5.02
C GLY A 4 -20.71 5.75 -4.43
N LEU A 5 -20.92 5.61 -3.12
CA LEU A 5 -22.08 6.15 -2.42
C LEU A 5 -22.12 7.69 -2.45
N LEU A 6 -20.97 8.34 -2.28
CA LEU A 6 -20.85 9.79 -2.35
C LEU A 6 -21.18 10.33 -3.75
N ILE A 7 -20.72 9.63 -4.79
CA ILE A 7 -21.03 9.96 -6.19
C ILE A 7 -22.52 9.82 -6.46
N TYR A 8 -23.14 8.73 -6.01
CA TYR A 8 -24.58 8.52 -6.14
C TYR A 8 -25.37 9.66 -5.47
N GLN A 9 -24.98 10.03 -4.25
CA GLN A 9 -25.68 11.06 -3.49
C GLN A 9 -25.57 12.47 -4.12
N ILE A 10 -24.49 12.80 -4.81
CA ILE A 10 -24.37 14.04 -5.57
C ILE A 10 -25.36 14.06 -6.75
N ASN A 11 -25.43 12.97 -7.51
CA ASN A 11 -26.33 12.89 -8.68
C ASN A 11 -27.80 13.05 -8.29
N GLU A 12 -28.19 12.53 -7.13
CA GLU A 12 -29.58 12.61 -6.66
C GLU A 12 -29.95 13.99 -6.10
N THR A 13 -29.05 14.66 -5.39
CA THR A 13 -29.46 15.82 -4.58
C THR A 13 -29.11 17.17 -5.20
N ASN A 14 -28.08 17.25 -6.04
CA ASN A 14 -27.54 18.48 -6.69
C ASN A 14 -27.51 19.73 -5.78
N LYS A 15 -27.37 19.55 -4.46
CA LYS A 15 -27.34 20.63 -3.46
C LYS A 15 -25.91 21.09 -3.19
N LYS A 16 -25.68 22.41 -3.12
CA LYS A 16 -24.36 22.97 -2.75
C LYS A 16 -23.81 22.40 -1.43
N SER A 17 -24.67 22.16 -0.45
CA SER A 17 -24.31 21.56 0.82
C SER A 17 -23.73 20.15 0.67
N THR A 18 -24.26 19.34 -0.25
CA THR A 18 -23.76 17.99 -0.53
C THR A 18 -22.37 18.04 -1.15
N TYR A 19 -22.13 18.94 -2.09
CA TYR A 19 -20.79 19.13 -2.68
C TYR A 19 -19.76 19.56 -1.64
N LEU A 20 -20.13 20.51 -0.75
CA LEU A 20 -19.25 20.96 0.32
C LEU A 20 -18.89 19.83 1.29
N PHE A 21 -19.89 19.06 1.72
CA PHE A 21 -19.71 17.93 2.62
C PHE A 21 -18.79 16.85 2.03
N ILE A 22 -19.01 16.50 0.74
CA ILE A 22 -18.17 15.52 0.05
C ILE A 22 -16.74 16.03 -0.15
N SER A 23 -16.58 17.32 -0.50
CA SER A 23 -15.26 17.94 -0.60
C SER A 23 -14.50 17.85 0.72
N LEU A 24 -15.16 18.11 1.83
CA LEU A 24 -14.56 18.01 3.16
C LEU A 24 -14.12 16.57 3.48
N ILE A 25 -14.97 15.59 3.20
CA ILE A 25 -14.63 14.16 3.41
C ILE A 25 -13.43 13.76 2.56
N LEU A 26 -13.38 14.15 1.28
CA LEU A 26 -12.26 13.82 0.40
C LEU A 26 -10.95 14.43 0.91
N ILE A 27 -10.94 15.71 1.29
CA ILE A 27 -9.77 16.38 1.85
C ILE A 27 -9.32 15.71 3.14
N LEU A 28 -10.24 15.42 4.07
CA LEU A 28 -9.91 14.74 5.33
C LEU A 28 -9.34 13.35 5.08
N THR A 29 -9.91 12.59 4.13
CA THR A 29 -9.42 11.25 3.79
C THR A 29 -8.00 11.31 3.22
N ASP A 30 -7.72 12.25 2.31
CA ASP A 30 -6.40 12.44 1.73
C ASP A 30 -5.35 12.76 2.82
N ILE A 31 -5.68 13.68 3.73
CA ILE A 31 -4.80 14.08 4.84
C ILE A 31 -4.58 12.92 5.81
N LEU A 32 -5.64 12.21 6.20
CA LEU A 32 -5.54 11.09 7.12
C LEU A 32 -4.68 9.97 6.56
N ILE A 33 -4.87 9.60 5.29
CA ILE A 33 -4.04 8.58 4.63
C ILE A 33 -2.56 9.01 4.61
N PHE A 34 -2.27 10.28 4.34
CA PHE A 34 -0.91 10.78 4.41
C PHE A 34 -0.33 10.70 5.83
N ILE A 35 -1.09 11.12 6.85
CA ILE A 35 -0.63 11.11 8.25
C ILE A 35 -0.36 9.68 8.75
N THR A 36 -1.13 8.68 8.31
CA THR A 36 -0.88 7.28 8.71
C THR A 36 0.47 6.75 8.21
N GLY A 37 1.02 7.32 7.13
CA GLY A 37 2.27 6.85 6.51
C GLY A 37 2.13 5.53 5.74
N GLU A 38 0.90 5.07 5.52
CA GLU A 38 0.61 3.83 4.79
C GLU A 38 0.77 4.02 3.28
N ARG A 39 1.90 3.56 2.73
CA ARG A 39 2.24 3.74 1.31
C ARG A 39 1.28 3.05 0.37
N THR A 40 0.81 1.85 0.74
CA THR A 40 -0.16 1.10 -0.06
C THR A 40 -1.47 1.88 -0.17
N ALA A 41 -1.96 2.44 0.95
CA ALA A 41 -3.15 3.28 0.97
C ALA A 41 -2.94 4.56 0.15
N LEU A 42 -1.76 5.19 0.23
CA LEU A 42 -1.42 6.36 -0.58
C LEU A 42 -1.39 6.03 -2.08
N GLY A 43 -0.80 4.90 -2.48
CA GLY A 43 -0.80 4.43 -3.85
C GLY A 43 -2.21 4.19 -4.39
N LEU A 44 -3.06 3.52 -3.61
CA LEU A 44 -4.47 3.30 -3.95
C LEU A 44 -5.28 4.61 -4.01
N LEU A 45 -4.98 5.58 -3.16
CA LEU A 45 -5.59 6.91 -3.19
C LEU A 45 -5.25 7.64 -4.49
N ILE A 46 -3.98 7.63 -4.92
CA ILE A 46 -3.54 8.22 -6.18
C ILE A 46 -4.23 7.53 -7.35
N LEU A 47 -4.23 6.19 -7.38
CA LEU A 47 -4.89 5.41 -8.43
C LEU A 47 -6.39 5.73 -8.51
N THR A 48 -7.09 5.77 -7.38
CA THR A 48 -8.51 6.13 -7.30
C THR A 48 -8.75 7.57 -7.76
N THR A 49 -7.86 8.50 -7.40
CA THR A 49 -7.93 9.89 -7.85
C THR A 49 -7.80 10.00 -9.36
N LEU A 50 -6.83 9.30 -9.95
CA LEU A 50 -6.65 9.25 -11.39
C LEU A 50 -7.88 8.63 -12.07
N PHE A 51 -8.40 7.53 -11.53
CA PHE A 51 -9.62 6.91 -12.05
C PHE A 51 -10.79 7.91 -12.08
N ILE A 52 -11.04 8.63 -11.00
CA ILE A 52 -12.10 9.65 -10.94
C ILE A 52 -11.88 10.75 -11.99
N ILE A 53 -10.65 11.24 -12.11
CA ILE A 53 -10.31 12.32 -13.06
C ILE A 53 -10.52 11.87 -14.51
N PHE A 54 -10.14 10.65 -14.86
CA PHE A 54 -10.23 10.18 -16.25
C PHE A 54 -11.63 9.68 -16.63
N PHE A 55 -12.30 8.97 -15.75
CA PHE A 55 -13.55 8.27 -16.07
C PHE A 55 -14.82 8.97 -15.61
N LEU A 56 -14.77 9.83 -14.57
CA LEU A 56 -15.96 10.47 -14.00
C LEU A 56 -15.99 11.97 -14.31
N ARG A 57 -16.48 12.31 -15.50
CA ARG A 57 -16.50 13.70 -16.01
C ARG A 57 -17.13 14.71 -15.03
N ASN A 58 -18.26 14.34 -14.42
CA ASN A 58 -19.01 15.22 -13.52
C ASN A 58 -18.26 15.54 -12.21
N PHE A 59 -17.32 14.66 -11.79
CA PHE A 59 -16.56 14.80 -10.56
C PHE A 59 -15.12 15.24 -10.77
N ARG A 60 -14.69 15.31 -12.02
CA ARG A 60 -13.30 15.64 -12.37
C ARG A 60 -12.83 16.95 -11.71
N ILE A 61 -13.55 18.04 -11.91
CA ILE A 61 -13.18 19.35 -11.39
C ILE A 61 -13.19 19.35 -9.86
N LEU A 62 -14.24 18.78 -9.26
CA LEU A 62 -14.33 18.65 -7.80
C LEU A 62 -13.13 17.91 -7.24
N ARG A 63 -12.78 16.75 -7.82
CA ARG A 63 -11.64 15.94 -7.34
C ARG A 63 -10.30 16.64 -7.54
N ILE A 64 -10.09 17.31 -8.66
CA ILE A 64 -8.85 18.08 -8.89
C ILE A 64 -8.73 19.18 -7.83
N LEU A 65 -9.78 19.97 -7.59
CA LEU A 65 -9.74 21.05 -6.60
C LEU A 65 -9.49 20.52 -5.18
N THR A 66 -10.23 19.49 -4.76
CA THR A 66 -10.01 18.89 -3.42
C THR A 66 -8.63 18.29 -3.28
N PHE A 67 -8.10 17.64 -4.31
CA PHE A 67 -6.77 17.05 -4.28
C PHE A 67 -5.65 18.11 -4.20
N VAL A 68 -5.79 19.21 -4.94
CA VAL A 68 -4.85 20.35 -4.85
C VAL A 68 -4.88 20.98 -3.45
N ILE A 69 -6.08 21.17 -2.87
CA ILE A 69 -6.21 21.67 -1.50
C ILE A 69 -5.58 20.69 -0.50
N SER A 70 -5.82 19.39 -0.66
CA SER A 70 -5.20 18.35 0.18
C SER A 70 -3.68 18.41 0.12
N ILE A 71 -3.10 18.54 -1.07
CA ILE A 71 -1.64 18.66 -1.24
C ILE A 71 -1.10 19.91 -0.53
N MET A 72 -1.75 21.06 -0.68
CA MET A 72 -1.33 22.28 0.01
C MET A 72 -1.37 22.11 1.54
N LEU A 73 -2.42 21.49 2.08
CA LEU A 73 -2.54 21.22 3.50
C LEU A 73 -1.50 20.21 3.99
N ILE A 74 -1.24 19.15 3.23
CA ILE A 74 -0.20 18.16 3.52
C ILE A 74 1.19 18.81 3.56
N VAL A 75 1.50 19.66 2.61
CA VAL A 75 2.75 20.42 2.60
C VAL A 75 2.84 21.31 3.84
N LEU A 76 1.79 22.05 4.17
CA LEU A 76 1.73 22.89 5.37
C LEU A 76 1.94 22.07 6.65
N ILE A 77 1.25 20.93 6.80
CA ILE A 77 1.41 20.01 7.94
C ILE A 77 2.84 19.48 8.03
N SER A 78 3.44 19.14 6.90
CA SER A 78 4.83 18.64 6.85
C SER A 78 5.85 19.72 7.27
N PHE A 79 5.58 20.99 6.98
CA PHE A 79 6.41 22.08 7.47
C PHE A 79 6.24 22.35 8.97
N LEU A 80 5.02 22.22 9.49
CA LEU A 80 4.71 22.46 10.91
C LEU A 80 5.12 21.29 11.82
N SER A 81 5.22 20.08 11.29
CA SER A 81 5.48 18.86 12.05
C SER A 81 6.66 18.07 11.45
N PRO A 82 7.90 18.36 11.89
CA PRO A 82 9.09 17.64 11.40
C PRO A 82 9.01 16.13 11.55
N GLU A 83 8.36 15.62 12.60
CA GLU A 83 8.16 14.19 12.84
C GLU A 83 7.35 13.51 11.73
N ILE A 84 6.27 14.18 11.26
CA ILE A 84 5.44 13.67 10.16
C ILE A 84 6.24 13.65 8.87
N LYS A 85 7.02 14.72 8.61
CA LYS A 85 7.91 14.81 7.45
C LYS A 85 8.93 13.66 7.46
N THR A 86 9.66 13.50 8.55
CA THR A 86 10.69 12.46 8.67
C THR A 86 10.10 11.06 8.46
N ARG A 87 8.97 10.76 9.11
CA ARG A 87 8.31 9.46 9.00
C ARG A 87 7.77 9.18 7.59
N ASN A 88 7.12 10.14 6.96
CA ASN A 88 6.37 9.88 5.73
C ASN A 88 7.16 10.22 4.47
N VAL A 89 8.04 11.21 4.51
CA VAL A 89 8.82 11.64 3.35
C VAL A 89 10.23 11.02 3.40
N ASP A 90 11.01 11.34 4.43
CA ASP A 90 12.41 10.96 4.48
C ASP A 90 12.57 9.43 4.59
N HIS A 91 11.78 8.79 5.44
CA HIS A 91 11.80 7.33 5.56
C HIS A 91 11.35 6.63 4.28
N THR A 92 10.39 7.20 3.53
CA THR A 92 9.95 6.64 2.25
C THR A 92 11.03 6.79 1.19
N LEU A 93 11.66 7.96 1.08
CA LEU A 93 12.75 8.21 0.13
C LEU A 93 13.95 7.30 0.38
N ASN A 94 14.31 7.11 1.66
CA ASN A 94 15.39 6.20 2.06
C ASN A 94 15.06 4.75 1.72
N GLN A 95 13.84 4.30 1.94
CA GLN A 95 13.45 2.91 1.65
C GLN A 95 13.31 2.61 0.15
N VAL A 96 13.01 3.61 -0.68
CA VAL A 96 12.99 3.47 -2.14
C VAL A 96 14.42 3.53 -2.73
N GLY A 97 15.43 3.85 -1.91
CA GLY A 97 16.84 3.89 -2.34
C GLY A 97 17.21 5.14 -3.14
N ILE A 98 16.35 6.16 -3.16
CA ILE A 98 16.61 7.39 -3.92
C ILE A 98 17.73 8.22 -3.28
N THR A 99 17.90 8.11 -1.94
CA THR A 99 18.85 8.94 -1.19
C THR A 99 20.26 8.35 -1.14
N ASP A 100 20.45 7.06 -1.38
CA ASP A 100 21.69 6.36 -1.04
C ASP A 100 22.40 5.71 -2.25
N ASN A 101 22.07 6.06 -3.48
CA ASN A 101 22.59 5.43 -4.72
C ASN A 101 22.51 3.87 -4.69
N SER A 102 21.74 3.34 -3.78
CA SER A 102 21.49 1.91 -3.64
C SER A 102 20.41 1.49 -4.64
N ARG A 103 20.38 0.21 -4.98
CA ARG A 103 19.40 -0.41 -5.87
C ARG A 103 17.99 0.07 -5.55
N LEU A 104 17.23 0.47 -6.56
CA LEU A 104 15.80 0.78 -6.44
C LEU A 104 15.07 -0.43 -5.86
N VAL A 105 14.50 -0.27 -4.67
CA VAL A 105 13.72 -1.30 -3.98
C VAL A 105 12.24 -0.97 -4.15
N ILE A 106 11.52 -1.80 -4.91
CA ILE A 106 10.08 -1.60 -5.16
C ILE A 106 9.28 -1.86 -3.88
N PHE A 107 9.70 -2.86 -3.10
CA PHE A 107 9.14 -3.19 -1.78
C PHE A 107 10.11 -2.75 -0.68
N SER A 108 9.62 -2.67 0.58
CA SER A 108 10.56 -2.45 1.67
C SER A 108 11.56 -3.61 1.75
N PRO A 109 12.82 -3.40 2.22
CA PRO A 109 13.82 -4.47 2.32
C PRO A 109 13.33 -5.70 3.10
N GLN A 110 12.47 -5.49 4.09
CA GLN A 110 11.84 -6.58 4.85
C GLN A 110 10.90 -7.43 3.99
N HIS A 111 9.99 -6.78 3.24
CA HIS A 111 9.07 -7.51 2.36
C HIS A 111 9.80 -8.25 1.25
N GLU A 112 10.81 -7.62 0.66
CA GLU A 112 11.66 -8.27 -0.34
C GLU A 112 12.32 -9.53 0.24
N SER A 113 12.91 -9.41 1.43
CA SER A 113 13.56 -10.53 2.11
C SER A 113 12.59 -11.67 2.42
N HIS A 114 11.39 -11.36 2.91
CA HIS A 114 10.36 -12.37 3.17
C HIS A 114 9.90 -13.08 1.90
N ILE A 115 9.74 -12.34 0.79
CA ILE A 115 9.33 -12.90 -0.50
C ILE A 115 10.41 -13.85 -1.03
N PHE A 116 11.68 -13.44 -1.01
CA PHE A 116 12.78 -14.30 -1.46
C PHE A 116 12.93 -15.54 -0.60
N THR A 117 12.86 -15.41 0.72
CA THR A 117 12.89 -16.56 1.64
C THR A 117 11.74 -17.53 1.39
N ALA A 118 10.53 -17.03 1.22
CA ALA A 118 9.38 -17.88 0.91
C ALA A 118 9.50 -18.55 -0.46
N TYR A 119 10.10 -17.88 -1.44
CA TYR A 119 10.38 -18.44 -2.75
C TYR A 119 11.40 -19.59 -2.67
N GLU A 120 12.47 -19.44 -1.90
CA GLU A 120 13.45 -20.52 -1.68
C GLU A 120 12.80 -21.74 -0.99
N ILE A 121 11.93 -21.52 0.01
CA ILE A 121 11.14 -22.58 0.63
C ILE A 121 10.23 -23.27 -0.38
N PHE A 122 9.61 -22.52 -1.28
CA PHE A 122 8.77 -23.07 -2.33
C PHE A 122 9.56 -23.95 -3.30
N LEU A 123 10.76 -23.53 -3.73
CA LEU A 123 11.58 -24.29 -4.66
C LEU A 123 11.93 -25.71 -4.15
N ASP A 124 12.03 -25.88 -2.85
CA ASP A 124 12.25 -27.21 -2.26
C ASP A 124 10.99 -28.08 -2.20
N ASN A 125 9.81 -27.46 -2.23
CA ASN A 125 8.54 -28.16 -2.01
C ASN A 125 7.48 -27.73 -3.03
N VAL A 126 7.82 -27.71 -4.30
CA VAL A 126 7.02 -27.12 -5.40
C VAL A 126 5.61 -27.68 -5.47
N ILE A 127 5.42 -29.00 -5.30
CA ILE A 127 4.14 -29.68 -5.55
C ILE A 127 3.18 -29.50 -4.38
N PHE A 128 3.61 -29.82 -3.16
CA PHE A 128 2.76 -29.88 -1.96
C PHE A 128 3.01 -28.74 -0.96
N GLY A 129 4.03 -27.92 -1.21
CA GLY A 129 4.47 -26.90 -0.26
C GLY A 129 5.18 -27.47 0.97
N SER A 130 5.62 -26.59 1.83
CA SER A 130 6.33 -26.95 3.08
C SER A 130 5.39 -27.31 4.24
N GLY A 131 4.09 -27.08 4.07
CA GLY A 131 3.06 -27.24 5.09
C GLY A 131 2.56 -25.92 5.68
N PRO A 132 1.33 -25.91 6.21
CA PRO A 132 0.73 -24.70 6.78
C PRO A 132 1.54 -24.15 7.95
N ASN A 133 1.69 -22.82 8.02
CA ASN A 133 2.43 -22.11 9.08
C ASN A 133 3.92 -22.46 9.22
N THR A 134 4.53 -23.09 8.23
CA THR A 134 5.94 -23.52 8.30
C THR A 134 6.91 -22.39 8.02
N PHE A 135 6.51 -21.33 7.34
CA PHE A 135 7.37 -20.19 7.03
C PHE A 135 8.12 -19.69 8.29
N ARG A 136 7.42 -19.46 9.40
CA ARG A 136 7.98 -18.96 10.66
C ARG A 136 9.08 -19.85 11.27
N HIS A 137 9.09 -21.12 10.90
CA HIS A 137 10.07 -22.09 11.41
C HIS A 137 11.24 -22.27 10.44
N LEU A 138 10.97 -22.17 9.14
CA LEU A 138 11.96 -22.40 8.09
C LEU A 138 12.77 -21.14 7.75
N CYS A 139 12.22 -19.95 7.95
CA CYS A 139 12.84 -18.68 7.56
C CYS A 139 14.19 -18.39 8.27
N ASN A 140 14.44 -19.01 9.43
CA ASN A 140 15.72 -18.92 10.14
C ASN A 140 16.74 -19.98 9.69
N ASN A 141 16.35 -20.93 8.85
CA ASN A 141 17.27 -21.93 8.34
C ASN A 141 18.21 -21.28 7.33
N GLU A 142 19.51 -21.44 7.51
CA GLU A 142 20.56 -20.89 6.64
C GLU A 142 20.36 -21.23 5.16
N LYS A 143 19.69 -22.35 4.88
CA LYS A 143 19.33 -22.76 3.52
C LYS A 143 18.40 -21.80 2.80
N TYR A 144 17.45 -21.17 3.54
CA TYR A 144 16.38 -20.32 2.97
C TYR A 144 16.56 -18.85 3.32
N LYS A 145 17.46 -18.57 4.26
CA LYS A 145 17.70 -17.23 4.78
C LYS A 145 18.35 -16.35 3.71
N TYR A 146 17.64 -15.32 3.24
CA TYR A 146 18.17 -14.36 2.29
C TYR A 146 19.07 -13.32 2.97
N ASN A 147 18.66 -12.80 4.15
CA ASN A 147 19.41 -11.87 4.99
C ASN A 147 18.85 -11.87 6.42
N GLU A 148 19.34 -10.96 7.27
CA GLU A 148 18.90 -10.85 8.67
C GLU A 148 17.41 -10.46 8.83
N LEU A 149 16.78 -9.89 7.79
CA LEU A 149 15.39 -9.49 7.78
C LEU A 149 14.46 -10.58 7.23
N SER A 150 14.97 -11.79 6.95
CA SER A 150 14.23 -12.86 6.27
C SER A 150 13.09 -13.44 7.08
N CYS A 151 13.12 -13.30 8.41
CA CYS A 151 12.21 -14.03 9.28
C CYS A 151 11.14 -13.15 9.91
N SER A 152 9.93 -13.67 9.85
CA SER A 152 8.76 -13.13 10.55
C SER A 152 7.71 -14.24 10.76
N THR A 153 6.56 -13.91 11.33
CA THR A 153 5.48 -14.88 11.53
C THR A 153 4.89 -15.38 10.20
N HIS A 154 4.99 -14.57 9.13
CA HIS A 154 4.47 -14.88 7.78
C HIS A 154 5.14 -13.93 6.76
N PRO A 155 5.14 -14.25 5.46
CA PRO A 155 5.84 -13.45 4.43
C PRO A 155 5.20 -12.09 4.13
N HIS A 156 4.13 -11.68 4.82
CA HIS A 156 3.35 -10.45 4.59
C HIS A 156 2.77 -10.30 3.18
N GLN A 157 2.68 -11.41 2.44
CA GLN A 157 2.05 -11.48 1.12
C GLN A 157 1.33 -12.84 0.99
N VAL A 158 0.00 -12.80 0.89
CA VAL A 158 -0.88 -13.97 0.99
C VAL A 158 -0.60 -15.00 -0.10
N TYR A 159 -0.38 -14.58 -1.34
CA TYR A 159 -0.12 -15.49 -2.45
C TYR A 159 1.24 -16.17 -2.34
N VAL A 160 2.25 -15.45 -1.91
CA VAL A 160 3.60 -15.99 -1.68
C VAL A 160 3.58 -16.97 -0.51
N GLN A 161 2.84 -16.66 0.55
CA GLN A 161 2.61 -17.57 1.66
C GLN A 161 1.90 -18.84 1.19
N ALA A 162 0.78 -18.69 0.48
CA ALA A 162 0.01 -19.82 0.00
C ALA A 162 0.87 -20.74 -0.87
N ILE A 163 1.59 -20.21 -1.88
CA ILE A 163 2.39 -21.06 -2.77
C ILE A 163 3.54 -21.75 -2.04
N SER A 164 4.19 -21.11 -1.06
CA SER A 164 5.29 -21.72 -0.31
C SER A 164 4.81 -22.79 0.69
N GLU A 165 3.62 -22.59 1.26
CA GLU A 165 3.11 -23.49 2.30
C GLU A 165 2.25 -24.65 1.75
N VAL A 166 1.50 -24.44 0.66
CA VAL A 166 0.61 -25.48 0.09
C VAL A 166 1.02 -25.94 -1.31
N GLY A 167 2.08 -25.37 -1.88
CA GLY A 167 2.59 -25.72 -3.20
C GLY A 167 1.66 -25.38 -4.34
N ILE A 168 2.01 -25.78 -5.55
CA ILE A 168 1.21 -25.52 -6.75
C ILE A 168 -0.17 -26.18 -6.65
N LEU A 169 -0.26 -27.42 -6.15
CA LEU A 169 -1.54 -28.11 -6.07
C LEU A 169 -2.51 -27.40 -5.12
N GLY A 170 -2.07 -27.00 -3.95
CA GLY A 170 -2.91 -26.25 -3.02
C GLY A 170 -3.23 -24.85 -3.53
N PHE A 171 -2.28 -24.19 -4.20
CA PHE A 171 -2.47 -22.84 -4.73
C PHE A 171 -3.51 -22.77 -5.86
N ILE A 172 -3.65 -23.82 -6.68
CA ILE A 172 -4.70 -23.89 -7.73
C ILE A 172 -6.11 -23.94 -7.12
N VAL A 173 -6.24 -24.51 -5.91
CA VAL A 173 -7.54 -24.62 -5.21
C VAL A 173 -7.81 -23.36 -4.35
N PHE A 174 -6.80 -22.59 -4.03
CA PHE A 174 -6.88 -21.35 -3.25
C PHE A 174 -7.48 -20.20 -4.07
#